data_16afbe01710857a7ba42f1c24e1cf864
#
_entry.id   16afbe01710857a7ba42f1c24e1cf864
#
_cell.length_a   1.000
_cell.length_b   1.000
_cell.length_c   1.000
_cell.angle_alpha   90.00
_cell.angle_beta   90.00
_cell.angle_gamma   90.00
#
_symmetry.space_group_name_H-M   'P 1'
#
loop_
_entity.id
_entity.type
_entity.pdbx_description
1 polymer ?
#
loop_
_entity_poly.entity_id
_entity_poly.type
_entity_poly.pdbx_seq_one_letter_code
_entity_poly.pdbx_strand_id
1 'polypeptide(L)'
;VPKALFRSVLVLACLLVLAPAQAAEQGLCLAGGTYHSVSTVWFNDGNSTARSRVALDGVLFTRPLKQTEKTRWLGLQFQGLTMEVDGKPLSPRFFQVPFAVELDTATGAWLQTHFNGPLRLEDQEQVLALYGTLQGPDSTLIPPEGLTRLERDSLGSATVRYDSPALGTITRRKLAYETLRPGEEGQALTERVAVEQDETTLTELACGFRSAEGRSSTEAFFRGGMTVKTLQRLTVAWDRTLAAPPGLRLAVLGEDPLAWPAVELAWLYPPPPKTPLKDAARFLAALSALDQDQIDDEALKALLFNNDRFLAALQEQFRAGAFSKAFQENLLLRIGQTDAPQARALLVTLAADELLTPAARFGSLMALRYTPSKLEPESLDALLDFSNLSNLSEDGQQLADSALMVLGEVARNTEDGAVTSRLTQALSTAASDQRRLIALNALANAGDETTVPLLGDYLSAGNATVRARAAEALGGIPTAQARALLQGQLQDGNPPVVRAAALQGLGKQSLDASEVAALTRFTAPEEPLTVRRSAIAALAAQKKAHPEVEGTLKG
;
A
#
# COMPACT_ATOMS: atom_id res chain seq x y z
N VAL A 1 -4.95 63.64 47.37
CA VAL A 1 -4.60 63.35 45.97
C VAL A 1 -5.42 62.15 45.53
N PRO A 2 -6.29 62.29 44.54
CA PRO A 2 -7.39 61.36 44.32
C PRO A 2 -6.97 60.08 43.58
N LYS A 3 -7.51 58.96 44.05
CA LYS A 3 -7.41 57.62 43.49
C LYS A 3 -7.97 57.42 42.04
N ALA A 4 -8.45 58.54 41.45
CA ALA A 4 -9.07 58.49 40.10
C ALA A 4 -8.06 58.51 38.92
N LEU A 5 -6.83 59.00 39.12
CA LEU A 5 -5.85 59.11 38.06
C LEU A 5 -5.12 57.75 37.79
N PHE A 6 -5.10 56.83 38.77
CA PHE A 6 -4.39 55.55 38.62
C PHE A 6 -5.21 54.51 37.85
N ARG A 7 -6.55 54.67 37.79
CA ARG A 7 -7.40 53.75 37.00
C ARG A 7 -7.43 54.08 35.50
N SER A 8 -7.22 55.33 35.12
CA SER A 8 -7.22 55.73 33.71
C SER A 8 -5.94 55.37 32.96
N VAL A 9 -4.80 55.27 33.66
CA VAL A 9 -3.53 54.89 33.06
C VAL A 9 -3.43 53.37 32.85
N LEU A 10 -4.07 52.58 33.74
CA LEU A 10 -4.07 51.11 33.60
C LEU A 10 -5.01 50.61 32.49
N VAL A 11 -6.12 51.33 32.25
CA VAL A 11 -7.05 51.00 31.13
C VAL A 11 -6.47 51.38 29.78
N LEU A 12 -5.64 52.44 29.72
CA LEU A 12 -4.97 52.83 28.47
C LEU A 12 -3.80 51.93 28.12
N ALA A 13 -3.11 51.34 29.11
CA ALA A 13 -2.03 50.38 28.89
C ALA A 13 -2.56 48.99 28.46
N CYS A 14 -3.74 48.58 28.93
CA CYS A 14 -4.38 47.32 28.48
C CYS A 14 -5.04 47.43 27.11
N LEU A 15 -5.41 48.62 26.67
CA LEU A 15 -5.96 48.84 25.32
C LEU A 15 -4.89 48.97 24.22
N LEU A 16 -3.61 49.16 24.59
CA LEU A 16 -2.49 49.19 23.65
C LEU A 16 -1.86 47.83 23.38
N VAL A 17 -2.25 46.79 24.14
CA VAL A 17 -1.77 45.42 23.94
C VAL A 17 -2.78 44.54 23.14
N LEU A 18 -3.99 45.07 22.90
CA LEU A 18 -5.05 44.39 22.15
C LEU A 18 -5.43 45.11 20.84
N ALA A 19 -4.54 45.93 20.29
CA ALA A 19 -4.67 46.26 18.88
C ALA A 19 -4.18 45.04 18.07
N PRO A 20 -5.07 44.30 17.36
CA PRO A 20 -4.58 43.52 16.24
C PRO A 20 -3.90 44.54 15.33
N ALA A 21 -2.75 44.19 14.82
CA ALA A 21 -2.06 44.92 13.77
C ALA A 21 -2.96 45.02 12.52
N GLN A 22 -3.94 45.91 12.57
CA GLN A 22 -4.73 46.37 11.44
C GLN A 22 -4.18 47.71 11.02
N ALA A 23 -3.18 47.68 10.20
CA ALA A 23 -2.83 48.66 9.18
C ALA A 23 -1.48 48.24 8.58
N ALA A 24 -1.45 47.08 7.94
CA ALA A 24 -0.52 46.91 6.84
C ALA A 24 -1.27 47.32 5.57
N GLU A 25 -0.71 48.25 4.84
CA GLU A 25 -1.02 48.55 3.46
C GLU A 25 -1.45 47.29 2.71
N GLN A 26 -2.33 47.41 1.72
CA GLN A 26 -2.88 46.37 0.88
C GLN A 26 -1.80 45.54 0.14
N GLY A 27 -0.84 45.03 0.84
CA GLY A 27 0.14 44.05 0.39
C GLY A 27 -0.44 42.65 0.59
N LEU A 28 -0.36 41.85 -0.47
CA LEU A 28 -0.78 40.46 -0.47
C LEU A 28 -0.10 39.70 0.69
N CYS A 29 -0.85 39.15 1.63
CA CYS A 29 -0.25 38.32 2.69
C CYS A 29 0.22 37.00 2.07
N LEU A 30 1.50 36.87 1.83
CA LEU A 30 2.16 35.70 1.27
C LEU A 30 3.33 35.31 2.17
N ALA A 31 3.39 34.05 2.56
CA ALA A 31 4.51 33.51 3.34
C ALA A 31 5.13 32.32 2.60
N GLY A 32 6.44 32.14 2.77
CA GLY A 32 7.15 31.02 2.20
C GLY A 32 8.13 30.41 3.17
N GLY A 33 8.51 29.17 2.92
CA GLY A 33 9.50 28.45 3.71
C GLY A 33 10.01 27.20 3.01
N THR A 34 11.15 26.72 3.45
CA THR A 34 11.75 25.51 2.93
C THR A 34 10.95 24.29 3.34
N TYR A 35 10.74 23.38 2.43
CA TYR A 35 10.11 22.09 2.64
C TYR A 35 11.13 20.98 2.40
N HIS A 36 11.36 20.16 3.38
CA HIS A 36 12.24 19.01 3.30
C HIS A 36 11.56 17.78 3.91
N SER A 37 11.46 16.70 3.14
CA SER A 37 10.93 15.43 3.63
C SER A 37 11.79 14.28 3.15
N VAL A 38 12.10 13.36 4.06
CA VAL A 38 12.83 12.12 3.74
C VAL A 38 12.03 10.94 4.23
N SER A 39 11.67 10.07 3.32
CA SER A 39 11.01 8.79 3.61
C SER A 39 11.96 7.65 3.27
N THR A 40 12.07 6.68 4.16
CA THR A 40 12.71 5.39 3.89
C THR A 40 11.65 4.32 3.99
N VAL A 41 11.52 3.54 2.93
CA VAL A 41 10.50 2.50 2.80
C VAL A 41 11.21 1.15 2.69
N TRP A 42 10.79 0.21 3.51
CA TRP A 42 11.23 -1.18 3.46
C TRP A 42 10.07 -2.04 3.00
N PHE A 43 10.31 -2.80 1.94
CA PHE A 43 9.39 -3.79 1.42
C PHE A 43 9.89 -5.16 1.86
N ASN A 44 9.04 -5.94 2.50
CA ASN A 44 9.36 -7.29 2.91
C ASN A 44 8.24 -8.21 2.40
N ASP A 45 8.59 -9.16 1.54
CA ASP A 45 7.68 -10.15 0.96
C ASP A 45 7.79 -11.53 1.64
N GLY A 46 8.48 -11.59 2.79
CA GLY A 46 8.76 -12.83 3.52
C GLY A 46 10.01 -13.57 3.04
N ASN A 47 10.49 -13.33 1.83
CA ASN A 47 11.67 -13.96 1.25
C ASN A 47 12.82 -12.97 1.07
N SER A 48 12.50 -11.71 0.81
CA SER A 48 13.46 -10.64 0.57
C SER A 48 13.04 -9.35 1.26
N THR A 49 14.02 -8.48 1.50
CA THR A 49 13.78 -7.12 1.98
C THR A 49 14.42 -6.14 1.02
N ALA A 50 13.62 -5.35 0.34
CA ALA A 50 14.07 -4.23 -0.46
C ALA A 50 13.91 -2.93 0.34
N ARG A 51 14.77 -1.96 0.06
CA ARG A 51 14.74 -0.64 0.69
C ARG A 51 14.80 0.42 -0.38
N SER A 52 13.93 1.43 -0.27
CA SER A 52 13.96 2.62 -1.11
C SER A 52 13.98 3.88 -0.24
N ARG A 53 14.68 4.90 -0.69
CA ARG A 53 14.73 6.21 -0.04
C ARG A 53 14.19 7.26 -0.97
N VAL A 54 13.20 8.01 -0.50
CA VAL A 54 12.61 9.15 -1.21
C VAL A 54 12.92 10.43 -0.44
N ALA A 55 13.55 11.39 -1.09
CA ALA A 55 13.77 12.72 -0.54
C ALA A 55 13.04 13.77 -1.38
N LEU A 56 12.41 14.73 -0.72
CA LEU A 56 11.70 15.85 -1.31
C LEU A 56 12.29 17.14 -0.76
N ASP A 57 12.71 18.03 -1.64
CA ASP A 57 13.29 19.32 -1.30
C ASP A 57 12.68 20.43 -2.15
N GLY A 58 12.24 21.51 -1.53
CA GLY A 58 11.65 22.64 -2.25
C GLY A 58 11.20 23.76 -1.32
N VAL A 59 10.33 24.59 -1.82
CA VAL A 59 9.75 25.73 -1.10
C VAL A 59 8.23 25.63 -1.14
N LEU A 60 7.60 25.79 0.02
CA LEU A 60 6.16 25.92 0.15
C LEU A 60 5.79 27.40 0.34
N PHE A 61 4.86 27.89 -0.48
CA PHE A 61 4.22 29.18 -0.29
C PHE A 61 2.79 29.01 0.16
N THR A 62 2.33 29.89 1.08
CA THR A 62 0.96 29.94 1.55
C THR A 62 0.41 31.36 1.48
N ARG A 63 -0.88 31.48 1.22
CA ARG A 63 -1.61 32.73 1.13
C ARG A 63 -3.04 32.53 1.63
N PRO A 64 -3.53 33.34 2.62
CA PRO A 64 -4.96 33.38 2.91
C PRO A 64 -5.71 33.87 1.66
N LEU A 65 -6.81 33.19 1.38
CA LEU A 65 -7.71 33.56 0.29
C LEU A 65 -9.02 34.11 0.90
N LYS A 66 -10.16 33.54 0.54
CA LYS A 66 -11.47 33.94 1.02
C LYS A 66 -11.75 33.40 2.42
N GLN A 67 -12.44 34.19 3.24
CA GLN A 67 -12.95 33.76 4.54
C GLN A 67 -14.43 34.13 4.67
N THR A 68 -15.20 33.22 5.24
CA THR A 68 -16.61 33.40 5.62
C THR A 68 -16.76 33.16 7.14
N GLU A 69 -17.97 33.25 7.67
CA GLU A 69 -18.23 32.90 9.08
C GLU A 69 -17.96 31.41 9.37
N LYS A 70 -18.17 30.54 8.40
CA LYS A 70 -18.09 29.08 8.56
C LYS A 70 -16.80 28.46 8.02
N THR A 71 -16.22 29.05 7.00
CA THR A 71 -15.07 28.48 6.31
C THR A 71 -14.02 29.54 5.99
N ARG A 72 -12.77 29.09 5.94
CA ARG A 72 -11.64 29.87 5.42
C ARG A 72 -10.89 29.07 4.36
N TRP A 73 -10.34 29.78 3.40
CA TRP A 73 -9.55 29.22 2.32
C TRP A 73 -8.09 29.60 2.46
N LEU A 74 -7.21 28.60 2.38
CA LEU A 74 -5.78 28.76 2.35
C LEU A 74 -5.27 28.29 0.99
N GLY A 75 -4.65 29.19 0.23
CA GLY A 75 -3.95 28.87 -1.00
C GLY A 75 -2.53 28.39 -0.71
N LEU A 76 -2.08 27.36 -1.43
CA LEU A 76 -0.77 26.75 -1.31
C LEU A 76 -0.16 26.51 -2.67
N GLN A 77 1.18 26.61 -2.76
CA GLN A 77 1.92 26.23 -3.95
C GLN A 77 3.33 25.78 -3.56
N PHE A 78 3.73 24.62 -4.03
CA PHE A 78 5.14 24.22 -3.99
C PHE A 78 5.90 24.85 -5.17
N GLN A 79 7.11 25.28 -4.91
CA GLN A 79 7.99 25.87 -5.92
C GLN A 79 9.35 25.18 -5.88
N GLY A 80 9.85 24.78 -7.05
CA GLY A 80 11.14 24.14 -7.18
C GLY A 80 11.24 22.80 -6.42
N LEU A 81 10.10 22.13 -6.15
CA LEU A 81 10.11 20.85 -5.46
C LEU A 81 10.79 19.82 -6.37
N THR A 82 11.86 19.24 -5.86
CA THR A 82 12.58 18.13 -6.45
C THR A 82 12.33 16.87 -5.65
N MET A 83 12.30 15.74 -6.32
CA MET A 83 12.20 14.43 -5.70
C MET A 83 13.43 13.61 -6.09
N GLU A 84 14.03 12.95 -5.12
CA GLU A 84 15.12 12.01 -5.34
C GLU A 84 14.67 10.62 -4.85
N VAL A 85 14.74 9.61 -5.72
CA VAL A 85 14.45 8.23 -5.38
C VAL A 85 15.73 7.42 -5.54
N ASP A 86 16.25 6.90 -4.42
CA ASP A 86 17.50 6.12 -4.37
C ASP A 86 18.69 6.80 -5.06
N GLY A 87 18.82 8.12 -4.87
CA GLY A 87 19.88 8.93 -5.45
C GLY A 87 19.61 9.40 -6.91
N LYS A 88 18.46 9.05 -7.48
CA LYS A 88 18.08 9.48 -8.83
C LYS A 88 17.11 10.66 -8.76
N PRO A 89 17.47 11.83 -9.31
CA PRO A 89 16.61 13.00 -9.25
C PRO A 89 15.43 12.87 -10.24
N LEU A 90 14.27 13.27 -9.75
CA LEU A 90 13.03 13.44 -10.51
C LEU A 90 12.53 14.87 -10.30
N SER A 91 11.89 15.46 -11.30
CA SER A 91 11.35 16.82 -11.19
C SER A 91 9.88 16.85 -11.64
N PRO A 92 8.97 16.30 -10.87
CA PRO A 92 7.58 16.23 -11.25
C PRO A 92 6.95 17.63 -11.23
N ARG A 93 6.53 18.12 -12.41
CA ARG A 93 5.98 19.47 -12.59
C ARG A 93 4.63 19.70 -11.93
N PHE A 94 3.90 18.64 -11.65
CA PHE A 94 2.57 18.73 -11.02
C PHE A 94 2.62 19.33 -9.62
N PHE A 95 3.71 19.20 -8.88
CA PHE A 95 3.87 19.87 -7.57
C PHE A 95 3.82 21.40 -7.65
N GLN A 96 4.03 22.00 -8.81
CA GLN A 96 4.02 23.46 -8.99
C GLN A 96 2.61 24.03 -9.22
N VAL A 97 1.58 23.18 -9.34
CA VAL A 97 0.19 23.63 -9.53
C VAL A 97 -0.32 24.20 -8.22
N PRO A 98 -0.82 25.46 -8.19
CA PRO A 98 -1.44 26.03 -7.00
C PRO A 98 -2.72 25.26 -6.63
N PHE A 99 -2.94 25.11 -5.34
CA PHE A 99 -4.18 24.55 -4.82
C PHE A 99 -4.67 25.35 -3.62
N ALA A 100 -5.95 25.26 -3.35
CA ALA A 100 -6.58 25.88 -2.19
C ALA A 100 -7.28 24.83 -1.36
N VAL A 101 -7.13 24.90 -0.05
CA VAL A 101 -7.81 24.05 0.92
C VAL A 101 -8.87 24.85 1.64
N GLU A 102 -10.08 24.30 1.77
CA GLU A 102 -11.15 24.84 2.59
C GLU A 102 -11.08 24.25 3.98
N LEU A 103 -11.08 25.10 4.97
CA LEU A 103 -11.01 24.73 6.38
C LEU A 103 -12.24 25.25 7.10
N ASP A 104 -12.85 24.42 7.92
CA ASP A 104 -13.92 24.82 8.84
C ASP A 104 -13.37 25.78 9.90
N THR A 105 -14.01 26.93 10.12
CA THR A 105 -13.50 27.94 11.05
C THR A 105 -13.65 27.55 12.51
N ALA A 106 -14.62 26.71 12.85
CA ALA A 106 -14.88 26.30 14.22
C ALA A 106 -14.01 25.12 14.67
N THR A 107 -13.69 24.23 13.75
CA THR A 107 -12.98 22.99 14.06
C THR A 107 -11.59 22.90 13.44
N GLY A 108 -11.29 23.75 12.43
CA GLY A 108 -10.08 23.64 11.62
C GLY A 108 -10.04 22.37 10.75
N ALA A 109 -11.17 21.69 10.57
CA ALA A 109 -11.25 20.50 9.75
C ALA A 109 -11.07 20.87 8.27
N TRP A 110 -10.30 20.03 7.55
CA TRP A 110 -10.15 20.13 6.11
C TRP A 110 -11.40 19.57 5.42
N LEU A 111 -12.12 20.44 4.70
CA LEU A 111 -13.40 20.13 4.07
C LEU A 111 -13.22 19.68 2.61
N GLN A 112 -12.50 20.48 1.82
CA GLN A 112 -12.26 20.19 0.41
C GLN A 112 -11.02 20.91 -0.13
N THR A 113 -10.64 20.57 -1.36
CA THR A 113 -9.50 21.16 -2.07
C THR A 113 -9.88 21.53 -3.50
N HIS A 114 -9.33 22.62 -3.99
CA HIS A 114 -9.45 23.05 -5.38
C HIS A 114 -8.07 23.25 -5.98
N PHE A 115 -7.82 22.74 -7.18
CA PHE A 115 -6.57 22.93 -7.91
C PHE A 115 -6.73 23.99 -9.01
N ASN A 116 -5.76 24.88 -9.14
CA ASN A 116 -5.74 25.84 -10.23
C ASN A 116 -5.00 25.29 -11.45
N GLY A 117 -5.57 24.29 -12.08
CA GLY A 117 -5.08 23.65 -13.28
C GLY A 117 -5.45 22.17 -13.35
N PRO A 118 -5.43 21.58 -14.53
CA PRO A 118 -5.68 20.17 -14.71
C PRO A 118 -4.54 19.36 -14.10
N LEU A 119 -4.87 18.42 -13.25
CA LEU A 119 -3.96 17.41 -12.70
C LEU A 119 -4.62 16.04 -12.82
N ARG A 120 -3.82 15.02 -13.07
CA ARG A 120 -4.27 13.63 -12.95
C ARG A 120 -4.59 13.35 -11.49
N LEU A 121 -5.50 12.44 -11.25
CA LEU A 121 -5.94 12.07 -9.90
C LEU A 121 -4.75 11.69 -9.00
N GLU A 122 -3.85 10.86 -9.49
CA GLU A 122 -2.64 10.41 -8.78
C GLU A 122 -1.72 11.58 -8.39
N ASP A 123 -1.54 12.56 -9.28
CA ASP A 123 -0.74 13.75 -9.01
C ASP A 123 -1.40 14.61 -7.90
N GLN A 124 -2.73 14.71 -7.92
CA GLN A 124 -3.50 15.40 -6.88
C GLN A 124 -3.30 14.71 -5.54
N GLU A 125 -3.42 13.38 -5.48
CA GLU A 125 -3.20 12.59 -4.26
C GLU A 125 -1.81 12.81 -3.66
N GLN A 126 -0.78 12.84 -4.50
CA GLN A 126 0.59 13.10 -4.04
C GLN A 126 0.73 14.50 -3.43
N VAL A 127 0.17 15.53 -4.07
CA VAL A 127 0.18 16.89 -3.53
C VAL A 127 -0.59 16.96 -2.22
N LEU A 128 -1.76 16.34 -2.14
CA LEU A 128 -2.58 16.32 -0.92
C LEU A 128 -1.91 15.54 0.22
N ALA A 129 -1.18 14.48 -0.08
CA ALA A 129 -0.41 13.74 0.92
C ALA A 129 0.68 14.61 1.58
N LEU A 130 1.33 15.51 0.82
CA LEU A 130 2.29 16.46 1.38
C LEU A 130 1.63 17.48 2.31
N TYR A 131 0.44 17.98 1.94
CA TYR A 131 -0.32 18.90 2.80
C TYR A 131 -0.90 18.21 4.04
N GLY A 132 -1.31 16.96 3.92
CA GLY A 132 -1.96 16.20 5.00
C GLY A 132 -1.16 16.15 6.32
N THR A 133 0.17 16.25 6.24
CA THR A 133 1.03 16.33 7.43
C THR A 133 1.02 17.72 8.09
N LEU A 134 0.60 18.76 7.38
CA LEU A 134 0.53 20.15 7.84
C LEU A 134 -0.88 20.55 8.29
N GLN A 135 -1.88 19.69 8.08
CA GLN A 135 -3.26 19.96 8.50
C GLN A 135 -3.40 19.96 10.02
N GLY A 136 -4.44 20.62 10.52
CA GLY A 136 -4.79 20.62 11.93
C GLY A 136 -5.65 21.83 12.29
N PRO A 137 -6.31 21.80 13.46
CA PRO A 137 -7.00 22.96 14.02
C PRO A 137 -6.00 24.09 14.30
N ASP A 138 -6.50 25.29 14.50
CA ASP A 138 -5.69 26.34 15.10
C ASP A 138 -5.47 26.05 16.58
N SER A 139 -4.33 26.50 17.13
CA SER A 139 -3.98 26.26 18.54
C SER A 139 -5.04 26.77 19.52
N THR A 140 -5.77 27.82 19.15
CA THR A 140 -6.88 28.41 19.94
C THR A 140 -8.15 27.55 19.96
N LEU A 141 -8.28 26.59 19.04
CA LEU A 141 -9.39 25.64 18.95
C LEU A 141 -9.15 24.35 19.73
N ILE A 142 -7.95 24.17 20.27
CA ILE A 142 -7.57 22.98 21.02
C ILE A 142 -7.81 23.24 22.51
N PRO A 143 -8.72 22.48 23.16
CA PRO A 143 -8.96 22.64 24.60
C PRO A 143 -7.74 22.15 25.41
N PRO A 144 -7.61 22.52 26.69
CA PRO A 144 -6.48 22.14 27.54
C PRO A 144 -6.27 20.63 27.68
N GLU A 145 -7.34 19.85 27.63
CA GLU A 145 -7.33 18.38 27.66
C GLU A 145 -6.93 17.74 26.32
N GLY A 146 -6.70 18.55 25.31
CA GLY A 146 -6.41 18.11 23.93
C GLY A 146 -7.68 17.86 23.11
N LEU A 147 -7.50 17.68 21.83
CA LEU A 147 -8.56 17.39 20.85
C LEU A 147 -8.23 16.10 20.12
N THR A 148 -9.18 15.18 20.06
CA THR A 148 -9.05 13.95 19.26
C THR A 148 -10.14 13.95 18.19
N ARG A 149 -9.75 13.66 16.94
CA ARG A 149 -10.69 13.58 15.82
C ARG A 149 -10.25 12.55 14.77
N LEU A 150 -11.16 12.18 13.89
CA LEU A 150 -10.85 11.40 12.71
C LEU A 150 -10.31 12.30 11.60
N GLU A 151 -9.22 11.89 11.00
CA GLU A 151 -8.65 12.51 9.81
C GLU A 151 -8.45 11.45 8.73
N ARG A 152 -8.46 11.91 7.50
CA ARG A 152 -8.30 11.05 6.34
C ARG A 152 -6.97 11.32 5.66
N ASP A 153 -6.31 10.25 5.20
CA ASP A 153 -5.13 10.31 4.36
C ASP A 153 -5.17 9.22 3.26
N SER A 154 -4.08 9.03 2.54
CA SER A 154 -3.98 8.06 1.46
C SER A 154 -4.16 6.59 1.89
N LEU A 155 -4.03 6.27 3.18
CA LEU A 155 -4.19 4.92 3.71
C LEU A 155 -5.56 4.66 4.32
N GLY A 156 -6.30 5.72 4.71
CA GLY A 156 -7.62 5.55 5.32
C GLY A 156 -8.02 6.66 6.27
N SER A 157 -8.88 6.33 7.22
CA SER A 157 -9.29 7.24 8.30
C SER A 157 -8.55 6.87 9.57
N ALA A 158 -7.85 7.82 10.16
CA ALA A 158 -7.05 7.65 11.36
C ALA A 158 -7.55 8.54 12.50
N THR A 159 -7.48 8.04 13.72
CA THR A 159 -7.64 8.81 14.93
C THR A 159 -6.37 9.64 15.18
N VAL A 160 -6.52 10.96 15.21
CA VAL A 160 -5.43 11.92 15.43
C VAL A 160 -5.72 12.74 16.67
N ARG A 161 -4.72 12.85 17.56
CA ARG A 161 -4.74 13.69 18.73
C ARG A 161 -3.94 14.96 18.51
N TYR A 162 -4.49 16.05 18.99
CA TYR A 162 -3.89 17.37 19.01
C TYR A 162 -3.78 17.88 20.45
N ASP A 163 -2.60 18.36 20.78
CA ASP A 163 -2.32 19.06 22.04
C ASP A 163 -1.73 20.44 21.71
N SER A 164 -2.07 21.47 22.47
CA SER A 164 -1.49 22.82 22.33
C SER A 164 -0.66 23.16 23.56
N PRO A 165 0.64 22.86 23.56
CA PRO A 165 1.51 23.14 24.70
C PRO A 165 1.74 24.63 24.95
N ALA A 166 1.59 25.45 23.92
CA ALA A 166 1.66 26.90 23.97
C ALA A 166 0.84 27.49 22.83
N LEU A 167 0.38 28.75 22.98
CA LEU A 167 -0.32 29.47 21.93
C LEU A 167 0.53 29.52 20.66
N GLY A 168 -0.06 29.16 19.53
CA GLY A 168 0.60 29.08 18.23
C GLY A 168 1.44 27.80 18.03
N THR A 169 1.48 26.89 19.01
CA THR A 169 2.20 25.61 18.89
C THR A 169 1.23 24.45 19.07
N ILE A 170 1.28 23.50 18.17
CA ILE A 170 0.41 22.33 18.12
C ILE A 170 1.27 21.09 18.02
N THR A 171 1.02 20.10 18.86
CA THR A 171 1.55 18.75 18.69
C THR A 171 0.46 17.86 18.12
N ARG A 172 0.69 17.31 16.94
CA ARG A 172 -0.20 16.38 16.23
C ARG A 172 0.35 14.98 16.34
N ARG A 173 -0.48 14.01 16.75
CA ARG A 173 -0.11 12.58 16.84
C ARG A 173 -1.19 11.74 16.19
N LYS A 174 -0.83 10.96 15.20
CA LYS A 174 -1.69 9.91 14.67
C LYS A 174 -1.58 8.70 15.58
N LEU A 175 -2.70 8.21 16.10
CA LEU A 175 -2.73 7.12 17.07
C LEU A 175 -2.94 5.76 16.40
N ALA A 176 -3.96 5.66 15.56
CA ALA A 176 -4.32 4.41 14.89
C ALA A 176 -5.16 4.70 13.65
N TYR A 177 -5.25 3.73 12.74
CA TYR A 177 -6.22 3.74 11.66
C TYR A 177 -7.49 3.02 12.11
N GLU A 178 -8.63 3.69 11.98
CA GLU A 178 -9.96 3.15 12.29
C GLU A 178 -10.54 2.38 11.10
N THR A 179 -10.32 2.90 9.91
CA THR A 179 -10.69 2.26 8.66
C THR A 179 -9.57 2.44 7.66
N LEU A 180 -9.30 1.40 6.90
CA LEU A 180 -8.35 1.47 5.79
C LEU A 180 -9.09 1.80 4.51
N ARG A 181 -8.41 2.51 3.60
CA ARG A 181 -8.90 2.73 2.26
C ARG A 181 -9.12 1.37 1.60
N PRO A 182 -10.30 1.10 1.01
CA PRO A 182 -10.46 -0.06 0.16
C PRO A 182 -9.37 0.00 -0.92
N GLY A 183 -8.65 -1.10 -1.11
CA GLY A 183 -7.62 -1.16 -2.16
C GLY A 183 -8.27 -0.79 -3.48
N GLU A 184 -7.59 0.00 -4.30
CA GLU A 184 -7.98 0.13 -5.69
C GLU A 184 -7.87 -1.24 -6.34
N GLU A 185 -8.80 -1.53 -7.23
CA GLU A 185 -8.80 -2.78 -8.00
C GLU A 185 -7.40 -2.98 -8.62
N GLY A 186 -6.72 -4.08 -8.24
CA GLY A 186 -5.35 -4.39 -8.65
C GLY A 186 -4.24 -4.06 -7.66
N GLN A 187 -4.52 -3.41 -6.54
CA GLN A 187 -3.54 -3.21 -5.49
C GLN A 187 -3.67 -4.30 -4.41
N ALA A 188 -2.53 -4.69 -3.84
CA ALA A 188 -2.53 -5.58 -2.68
C ALA A 188 -3.34 -4.94 -1.55
N LEU A 189 -4.38 -5.64 -1.08
CA LEU A 189 -5.26 -5.13 -0.02
C LEU A 189 -4.46 -4.95 1.26
N THR A 190 -4.49 -3.75 1.81
CA THR A 190 -3.92 -3.45 3.13
C THR A 190 -4.88 -4.00 4.20
N GLU A 191 -4.42 -4.97 4.98
CA GLU A 191 -5.22 -5.58 6.05
C GLU A 191 -5.15 -4.79 7.34
N ARG A 192 -3.98 -4.23 7.63
CA ARG A 192 -3.71 -3.50 8.86
C ARG A 192 -2.59 -2.49 8.65
N VAL A 193 -2.68 -1.35 9.32
CA VAL A 193 -1.59 -0.39 9.46
C VAL A 193 -1.30 -0.20 10.95
N ALA A 194 -0.07 -0.49 11.35
CA ALA A 194 0.44 -0.17 12.68
C ALA A 194 1.11 1.21 12.64
N VAL A 195 0.71 2.10 13.51
CA VAL A 195 1.36 3.38 13.76
C VAL A 195 2.32 3.17 14.92
N GLU A 196 3.63 3.03 14.63
CA GLU A 196 4.65 2.84 15.67
C GLU A 196 4.99 4.19 16.35
N GLN A 197 5.08 5.23 15.55
CA GLN A 197 5.29 6.60 15.98
C GLN A 197 4.71 7.53 14.91
N ASP A 198 4.00 8.56 15.32
CA ASP A 198 3.61 9.67 14.45
C ASP A 198 3.45 10.91 15.33
N GLU A 199 4.42 11.79 15.24
CA GLU A 199 4.38 13.05 15.98
C GLU A 199 4.92 14.17 15.10
N THR A 200 4.14 15.24 14.98
CA THR A 200 4.50 16.46 14.26
C THR A 200 4.22 17.67 15.14
N THR A 201 5.21 18.48 15.38
CA THR A 201 5.05 19.78 15.99
C THR A 201 4.83 20.81 14.89
N LEU A 202 3.70 21.52 14.95
CA LEU A 202 3.33 22.60 14.05
C LEU A 202 3.42 23.92 14.79
N THR A 203 4.00 24.94 14.17
CA THR A 203 4.01 26.31 14.69
C THR A 203 3.28 27.22 13.73
N GLU A 204 2.24 27.90 14.23
CA GLU A 204 1.41 28.83 13.45
C GLU A 204 2.16 30.15 13.25
N LEU A 205 2.19 30.61 12.03
CA LEU A 205 2.92 31.80 11.61
C LEU A 205 2.03 32.72 10.75
N ALA A 206 2.61 33.79 10.25
CA ALA A 206 1.87 34.75 9.43
C ALA A 206 1.36 34.12 8.12
N CYS A 207 0.31 34.71 7.57
CA CYS A 207 -0.29 34.35 6.28
C CYS A 207 -0.75 32.89 6.18
N GLY A 208 -1.13 32.27 7.33
CA GLY A 208 -1.55 30.87 7.37
C GLY A 208 -0.42 29.87 7.16
N PHE A 209 0.83 30.31 7.14
CA PHE A 209 1.98 29.42 7.06
C PHE A 209 2.14 28.66 8.39
N ARG A 210 2.51 27.40 8.31
CA ARG A 210 2.90 26.56 9.44
C ARG A 210 4.29 26.01 9.21
N SER A 211 5.20 26.27 10.13
CA SER A 211 6.42 25.47 10.21
C SER A 211 6.08 24.13 10.83
N ALA A 212 6.84 23.11 10.48
CA ALA A 212 6.63 21.76 10.95
C ALA A 212 7.94 21.05 11.21
N GLU A 213 7.98 20.27 12.28
CA GLU A 213 9.01 19.27 12.52
C GLU A 213 8.33 17.97 12.94
N GLY A 214 8.51 16.92 12.15
CA GLY A 214 7.76 15.69 12.34
C GLY A 214 8.56 14.43 12.07
N ARG A 215 8.14 13.35 12.74
CA ARG A 215 8.62 11.99 12.51
C ARG A 215 7.42 11.05 12.51
N SER A 216 7.40 10.17 11.52
CA SER A 216 6.38 9.13 11.41
C SER A 216 7.05 7.79 11.11
N SER A 217 6.55 6.74 11.78
CA SER A 217 6.92 5.35 11.50
C SER A 217 5.63 4.54 11.45
N THR A 218 5.35 3.98 10.30
CA THR A 218 4.17 3.14 10.06
C THR A 218 4.58 1.83 9.42
N GLU A 219 3.85 0.77 9.70
CA GLU A 219 4.02 -0.53 9.07
C GLU A 219 2.66 -1.01 8.55
N ALA A 220 2.54 -1.10 7.24
CA ALA A 220 1.37 -1.62 6.55
C ALA A 220 1.55 -3.12 6.28
N PHE A 221 0.52 -3.89 6.59
CA PHE A 221 0.45 -5.33 6.40
C PHE A 221 -0.53 -5.60 5.27
N PHE A 222 -0.05 -6.25 4.23
CA PHE A 222 -0.84 -6.55 3.04
C PHE A 222 -1.25 -8.01 3.03
N ARG A 223 -2.39 -8.28 2.43
CA ARG A 223 -2.82 -9.63 2.16
C ARG A 223 -1.73 -10.39 1.37
N GLY A 224 -1.41 -11.61 1.79
CA GLY A 224 -0.30 -12.38 1.21
C GLY A 224 1.02 -12.28 1.97
N GLY A 225 1.05 -11.60 3.12
CA GLY A 225 2.20 -11.58 4.03
C GLY A 225 3.28 -10.55 3.71
N MET A 226 3.08 -9.73 2.67
CA MET A 226 3.96 -8.59 2.41
C MET A 226 3.78 -7.53 3.49
N THR A 227 4.87 -6.93 3.94
CA THR A 227 4.83 -5.76 4.80
C THR A 227 5.60 -4.59 4.19
N VAL A 228 5.08 -3.39 4.40
CA VAL A 228 5.74 -2.15 3.99
C VAL A 228 5.90 -1.26 5.21
N LYS A 229 7.15 -1.09 5.65
CA LYS A 229 7.50 -0.19 6.73
C LYS A 229 7.99 1.13 6.17
N THR A 230 7.42 2.23 6.64
CA THR A 230 7.80 3.59 6.23
C THR A 230 8.30 4.35 7.44
N LEU A 231 9.48 4.95 7.33
CA LEU A 231 9.99 5.93 8.26
C LEU A 231 10.12 7.27 7.54
N GLN A 232 9.41 8.27 8.01
CA GLN A 232 9.42 9.63 7.44
C GLN A 232 9.94 10.64 8.45
N ARG A 233 10.72 11.61 7.96
CA ARG A 233 11.06 12.84 8.65
C ARG A 233 10.62 14.02 7.81
N LEU A 234 10.00 15.00 8.43
CA LEU A 234 9.52 16.21 7.80
C LEU A 234 10.08 17.42 8.52
N THR A 235 10.57 18.38 7.77
CA THR A 235 10.89 19.72 8.26
C THR A 235 10.33 20.76 7.31
N VAL A 236 9.53 21.69 7.83
CA VAL A 236 9.06 22.86 7.10
C VAL A 236 9.49 24.08 7.91
N ALA A 237 10.42 24.84 7.38
CA ALA A 237 10.98 25.99 8.08
C ALA A 237 10.59 27.31 7.40
N TRP A 238 9.99 28.22 8.18
CA TRP A 238 9.64 29.55 7.67
C TRP A 238 10.88 30.38 7.38
N ASP A 239 10.88 31.03 6.23
CA ASP A 239 11.90 32.00 5.86
C ASP A 239 11.27 33.36 5.57
N ARG A 240 11.46 34.29 6.49
CA ARG A 240 10.95 35.66 6.37
C ARG A 240 11.58 36.45 5.23
N THR A 241 12.74 36.02 4.75
CA THR A 241 13.50 36.70 3.69
C THR A 241 13.11 36.20 2.31
N LEU A 242 12.31 35.14 2.25
CA LEU A 242 11.92 34.49 1.01
C LEU A 242 10.91 35.37 0.25
N ALA A 243 11.39 36.06 -0.79
CA ALA A 243 10.52 36.80 -1.69
C ALA A 243 9.79 35.85 -2.65
N ALA A 244 8.60 36.26 -3.08
CA ALA A 244 7.89 35.54 -4.12
C ALA A 244 8.74 35.52 -5.41
N PRO A 245 9.09 34.33 -5.95
CA PRO A 245 9.87 34.27 -7.18
C PRO A 245 9.02 34.79 -8.37
N PRO A 246 9.64 35.31 -9.39
CA PRO A 246 8.95 35.69 -10.63
C PRO A 246 8.16 34.48 -11.16
N GLY A 247 6.87 34.69 -11.46
CA GLY A 247 6.01 33.63 -11.99
C GLY A 247 5.37 32.72 -10.95
N LEU A 248 5.48 33.02 -9.64
CA LEU A 248 4.69 32.33 -8.62
C LEU A 248 3.20 32.59 -8.86
N ARG A 249 2.48 31.57 -9.35
CA ARG A 249 1.06 31.71 -9.74
C ARG A 249 0.19 32.06 -8.56
N LEU A 250 0.44 31.48 -7.38
CA LEU A 250 -0.31 31.76 -6.16
C LEU A 250 -0.34 33.26 -5.81
N ALA A 251 0.71 34.01 -6.13
CA ALA A 251 0.80 35.43 -5.85
C ALA A 251 -0.17 36.29 -6.68
N VAL A 252 -0.58 35.82 -7.86
CA VAL A 252 -1.42 36.57 -8.81
C VAL A 252 -2.83 36.01 -8.99
N LEU A 253 -3.13 34.86 -8.38
CA LEU A 253 -4.47 34.25 -8.46
C LEU A 253 -5.53 35.09 -7.73
N GLY A 254 -6.75 35.06 -8.28
CA GLY A 254 -7.92 35.63 -7.60
C GLY A 254 -8.19 34.97 -6.26
N GLU A 255 -8.92 35.68 -5.40
CA GLU A 255 -9.22 35.25 -4.02
C GLU A 255 -10.37 34.23 -3.94
N ASP A 256 -11.06 33.94 -5.04
CA ASP A 256 -12.17 33.00 -5.07
C ASP A 256 -11.76 31.62 -5.61
N PRO A 257 -11.42 30.67 -4.74
CA PRO A 257 -11.06 29.30 -5.14
C PRO A 257 -12.23 28.52 -5.74
N LEU A 258 -13.46 28.95 -5.55
CA LEU A 258 -14.63 28.29 -6.12
C LEU A 258 -14.66 28.37 -7.65
N ALA A 259 -13.91 29.28 -8.24
CA ALA A 259 -13.67 29.34 -9.68
C ALA A 259 -12.66 28.29 -10.18
N TRP A 260 -12.00 27.58 -9.28
CA TRP A 260 -11.04 26.52 -9.61
C TRP A 260 -11.74 25.17 -9.63
N PRO A 261 -11.26 24.19 -10.43
CA PRO A 261 -11.84 22.85 -10.39
C PRO A 261 -11.77 22.27 -8.98
N ALA A 262 -12.92 21.86 -8.47
CA ALA A 262 -12.99 21.18 -7.16
C ALA A 262 -12.44 19.76 -7.29
N VAL A 263 -11.75 19.32 -6.24
CA VAL A 263 -11.28 17.96 -6.10
C VAL A 263 -11.83 17.41 -4.80
N GLU A 264 -12.68 16.42 -4.90
CA GLU A 264 -13.02 15.60 -3.74
C GLU A 264 -11.84 14.68 -3.40
N LEU A 265 -11.71 14.22 -2.17
CA LEU A 265 -10.63 13.31 -1.77
C LEU A 265 -10.73 12.00 -2.58
N ALA A 266 -9.64 11.56 -3.13
CA ALA A 266 -9.53 10.60 -4.22
C ALA A 266 -10.31 9.29 -4.08
N TRP A 267 -10.48 8.76 -2.88
CA TRP A 267 -11.27 7.55 -2.64
C TRP A 267 -12.80 7.73 -2.82
N LEU A 268 -13.28 8.97 -3.01
CA LEU A 268 -14.69 9.27 -3.31
C LEU A 268 -14.96 9.38 -4.80
N TYR A 269 -13.91 9.36 -5.64
CA TYR A 269 -14.11 9.44 -7.08
C TYR A 269 -14.55 8.10 -7.64
N PRO A 270 -15.62 8.10 -8.44
CA PRO A 270 -15.79 7.03 -9.40
C PRO A 270 -14.56 7.01 -10.33
N PRO A 271 -14.14 5.85 -10.81
CA PRO A 271 -13.09 5.80 -11.82
C PRO A 271 -13.44 6.74 -12.98
N PRO A 272 -12.45 7.39 -13.59
CA PRO A 272 -12.71 8.32 -14.69
C PRO A 272 -13.55 7.62 -15.77
N PRO A 273 -14.50 8.31 -16.40
CA PRO A 273 -15.32 7.69 -17.43
C PRO A 273 -14.41 7.16 -18.55
N LYS A 274 -14.64 5.91 -18.96
CA LYS A 274 -13.88 5.29 -20.05
C LYS A 274 -14.04 6.10 -21.34
N THR A 275 -12.93 6.46 -21.96
CA THR A 275 -12.88 7.12 -23.27
C THR A 275 -12.29 6.18 -24.32
N PRO A 276 -13.04 5.17 -24.77
CA PRO A 276 -12.48 4.13 -25.61
C PRO A 276 -12.17 4.64 -27.03
N LEU A 277 -11.13 4.08 -27.62
CA LEU A 277 -10.81 4.24 -29.03
C LEU A 277 -11.95 3.66 -29.90
N LYS A 278 -12.00 4.07 -31.17
CA LYS A 278 -13.11 3.68 -32.07
C LYS A 278 -13.08 2.19 -32.43
N ASP A 279 -11.88 1.63 -32.59
CA ASP A 279 -11.68 0.27 -33.08
C ASP A 279 -10.38 -0.36 -32.56
N ALA A 280 -10.26 -1.68 -32.71
CA ALA A 280 -9.10 -2.45 -32.29
C ALA A 280 -7.81 -2.06 -33.04
N ALA A 281 -7.90 -1.64 -34.31
CA ALA A 281 -6.73 -1.25 -35.07
C ALA A 281 -6.05 0.00 -34.47
N ARG A 282 -6.85 0.99 -34.06
CA ARG A 282 -6.33 2.16 -33.36
C ARG A 282 -5.76 1.83 -31.99
N PHE A 283 -6.39 0.90 -31.28
CA PHE A 283 -5.88 0.41 -30.00
C PHE A 283 -4.52 -0.25 -30.18
N LEU A 284 -4.37 -1.16 -31.15
CA LEU A 284 -3.09 -1.83 -31.41
C LEU A 284 -2.01 -0.84 -31.90
N ALA A 285 -2.37 0.14 -32.73
CA ALA A 285 -1.44 1.18 -33.16
C ALA A 285 -0.96 2.05 -31.99
N ALA A 286 -1.87 2.44 -31.08
CA ALA A 286 -1.52 3.18 -29.87
C ALA A 286 -0.61 2.35 -28.95
N LEU A 287 -0.88 1.05 -28.81
CA LEU A 287 -0.07 0.15 -28.01
C LEU A 287 1.35 -0.01 -28.59
N SER A 288 1.48 -0.20 -29.91
CA SER A 288 2.77 -0.28 -30.58
C SER A 288 3.58 1.01 -30.46
N ALA A 289 2.92 2.17 -30.36
CA ALA A 289 3.60 3.43 -30.13
C ALA A 289 4.21 3.57 -28.72
N LEU A 290 3.75 2.77 -27.76
CA LEU A 290 4.28 2.70 -26.39
C LEU A 290 5.42 1.69 -26.22
N ASP A 291 5.67 0.83 -27.22
CA ASP A 291 6.78 -0.14 -27.22
C ASP A 291 8.10 0.58 -27.57
N GLN A 292 8.65 1.30 -26.60
CA GLN A 292 9.86 2.09 -26.68
C GLN A 292 10.80 1.73 -25.54
N ASP A 293 12.05 2.23 -25.58
CA ASP A 293 13.06 1.98 -24.55
C ASP A 293 12.65 2.45 -23.14
N GLN A 294 11.77 3.46 -23.06
CA GLN A 294 11.16 3.92 -21.80
C GLN A 294 9.65 3.77 -21.89
N ILE A 295 9.12 2.79 -21.20
CA ILE A 295 7.69 2.50 -21.17
C ILE A 295 6.99 3.53 -20.27
N ASP A 296 6.02 4.26 -20.83
CA ASP A 296 5.12 5.10 -20.05
C ASP A 296 4.03 4.21 -19.42
N ASP A 297 4.26 3.78 -18.21
CA ASP A 297 3.37 2.89 -17.46
C ASP A 297 1.96 3.47 -17.30
N GLU A 298 1.83 4.78 -17.09
CA GLU A 298 0.52 5.42 -16.89
C GLU A 298 -0.26 5.52 -18.20
N ALA A 299 0.43 5.82 -19.30
CA ALA A 299 -0.21 5.79 -20.61
C ALA A 299 -0.66 4.37 -20.97
N LEU A 300 0.12 3.35 -20.63
CA LEU A 300 -0.24 1.95 -20.85
C LEU A 300 -1.45 1.52 -20.02
N LYS A 301 -1.48 1.82 -18.72
CA LYS A 301 -2.64 1.55 -17.85
C LYS A 301 -3.89 2.23 -18.37
N ALA A 302 -3.82 3.53 -18.69
CA ALA A 302 -4.96 4.27 -19.21
C ALA A 302 -5.44 3.70 -20.55
N LEU A 303 -4.53 3.29 -21.43
CA LEU A 303 -4.89 2.68 -22.71
C LEU A 303 -5.62 1.36 -22.52
N LEU A 304 -5.15 0.48 -21.64
CA LEU A 304 -5.78 -0.81 -21.34
C LEU A 304 -7.13 -0.62 -20.66
N PHE A 305 -7.21 0.22 -19.63
CA PHE A 305 -8.44 0.50 -18.91
C PHE A 305 -9.55 1.06 -19.82
N ASN A 306 -9.21 2.01 -20.69
CA ASN A 306 -10.19 2.62 -21.60
C ASN A 306 -10.63 1.69 -22.74
N ASN A 307 -9.87 0.63 -23.03
CA ASN A 307 -10.04 -0.18 -24.23
C ASN A 307 -10.09 -1.68 -23.94
N ASP A 308 -10.53 -2.08 -22.75
CA ASP A 308 -10.62 -3.48 -22.28
C ASP A 308 -11.36 -4.40 -23.27
N ARG A 309 -12.38 -3.87 -23.98
CA ARG A 309 -13.12 -4.58 -25.02
C ARG A 309 -12.29 -5.02 -26.22
N PHE A 310 -11.09 -4.46 -26.42
CA PHE A 310 -10.19 -4.82 -27.51
C PHE A 310 -9.05 -5.73 -27.09
N LEU A 311 -8.98 -6.12 -25.81
CA LEU A 311 -7.87 -6.93 -25.30
C LEU A 311 -7.74 -8.28 -26.02
N ALA A 312 -8.84 -8.89 -26.43
CA ALA A 312 -8.81 -10.14 -27.20
C ALA A 312 -7.97 -10.05 -28.49
N ALA A 313 -7.86 -8.85 -29.09
CA ALA A 313 -7.04 -8.65 -30.29
C ALA A 313 -5.53 -8.79 -30.03
N LEU A 314 -5.11 -8.76 -28.76
CA LEU A 314 -3.69 -8.94 -28.39
C LEU A 314 -3.19 -10.36 -28.59
N GLN A 315 -4.05 -11.38 -28.57
CA GLN A 315 -3.62 -12.77 -28.75
C GLN A 315 -2.80 -12.96 -30.04
N GLU A 316 -3.31 -12.43 -31.16
CA GLU A 316 -2.59 -12.53 -32.44
C GLU A 316 -1.28 -11.72 -32.45
N GLN A 317 -1.23 -10.59 -31.74
CA GLN A 317 -0.01 -9.79 -31.61
C GLN A 317 1.08 -10.55 -30.80
N PHE A 318 0.68 -11.24 -29.74
CA PHE A 318 1.57 -12.11 -28.97
C PHE A 318 2.08 -13.27 -29.82
N ARG A 319 1.23 -13.93 -30.60
CA ARG A 319 1.62 -15.00 -31.54
C ARG A 319 2.58 -14.53 -32.61
N ALA A 320 2.35 -13.32 -33.13
CA ALA A 320 3.20 -12.70 -34.14
C ALA A 320 4.55 -12.20 -33.58
N GLY A 321 4.74 -12.20 -32.27
CA GLY A 321 5.93 -11.61 -31.63
C GLY A 321 6.06 -10.11 -31.88
N ALA A 322 4.93 -9.40 -31.94
CA ALA A 322 4.86 -8.00 -32.35
C ALA A 322 5.46 -7.01 -31.34
N PHE A 323 5.76 -7.47 -30.12
CA PHE A 323 6.24 -6.62 -29.02
C PHE A 323 7.67 -6.99 -28.61
N SER A 324 8.45 -6.00 -28.18
CA SER A 324 9.74 -6.24 -27.54
C SER A 324 9.53 -7.05 -26.25
N LYS A 325 10.54 -7.83 -25.84
CA LYS A 325 10.45 -8.67 -24.65
C LYS A 325 10.12 -7.87 -23.39
N ALA A 326 10.77 -6.72 -23.19
CA ALA A 326 10.56 -5.87 -22.02
C ALA A 326 9.13 -5.29 -22.00
N PHE A 327 8.64 -4.85 -23.16
CA PHE A 327 7.28 -4.35 -23.27
C PHE A 327 6.24 -5.46 -23.05
N GLN A 328 6.47 -6.65 -23.59
CA GLN A 328 5.60 -7.80 -23.40
C GLN A 328 5.45 -8.18 -21.92
N GLU A 329 6.56 -8.22 -21.16
CA GLU A 329 6.53 -8.52 -19.72
C GLU A 329 5.72 -7.47 -18.95
N ASN A 330 5.93 -6.18 -19.23
CA ASN A 330 5.16 -5.10 -18.60
C ASN A 330 3.69 -5.11 -19.04
N LEU A 331 3.43 -5.32 -20.34
CA LEU A 331 2.06 -5.39 -20.86
C LEU A 331 1.24 -6.50 -20.17
N LEU A 332 1.79 -7.70 -20.00
CA LEU A 332 1.13 -8.79 -19.29
C LEU A 332 0.81 -8.42 -17.85
N LEU A 333 1.77 -7.82 -17.14
CA LEU A 333 1.57 -7.34 -15.77
C LEU A 333 0.42 -6.33 -15.69
N ARG A 334 0.38 -5.35 -16.61
CA ARG A 334 -0.66 -4.31 -16.62
C ARG A 334 -2.03 -4.86 -17.03
N ILE A 335 -2.07 -5.87 -17.91
CA ILE A 335 -3.32 -6.60 -18.21
C ILE A 335 -3.84 -7.27 -16.94
N GLY A 336 -2.98 -7.93 -16.14
CA GLY A 336 -3.37 -8.55 -14.87
C GLY A 336 -3.92 -7.55 -13.84
N GLN A 337 -3.44 -6.32 -13.86
CA GLN A 337 -3.91 -5.24 -13.01
C GLN A 337 -5.18 -4.54 -13.54
N THR A 338 -5.57 -4.82 -14.78
CA THR A 338 -6.80 -4.27 -15.36
C THR A 338 -8.00 -5.06 -14.86
N ASP A 339 -8.89 -4.43 -14.09
CA ASP A 339 -10.10 -5.09 -13.59
C ASP A 339 -11.18 -5.19 -14.67
N ALA A 340 -10.98 -6.14 -15.56
CA ALA A 340 -11.94 -6.44 -16.63
C ALA A 340 -12.01 -7.94 -16.88
N PRO A 341 -13.21 -8.52 -17.07
CA PRO A 341 -13.36 -9.91 -17.45
C PRO A 341 -12.55 -10.31 -18.68
N GLN A 342 -12.47 -9.41 -19.66
CA GLN A 342 -11.71 -9.60 -20.89
C GLN A 342 -10.21 -9.71 -20.65
N ALA A 343 -9.68 -9.01 -19.64
CA ALA A 343 -8.27 -9.10 -19.27
C ALA A 343 -7.94 -10.49 -18.68
N ARG A 344 -8.79 -10.96 -17.76
CA ARG A 344 -8.65 -12.28 -17.15
C ARG A 344 -8.77 -13.40 -18.17
N ALA A 345 -9.79 -13.33 -19.02
CA ALA A 345 -9.99 -14.29 -20.10
C ALA A 345 -8.80 -14.33 -21.09
N LEU A 346 -8.27 -13.16 -21.46
CA LEU A 346 -7.07 -13.08 -22.30
C LEU A 346 -5.88 -13.77 -21.66
N LEU A 347 -5.58 -13.49 -20.39
CA LEU A 347 -4.43 -14.08 -19.69
C LEU A 347 -4.54 -15.60 -19.61
N VAL A 348 -5.72 -16.14 -19.34
CA VAL A 348 -5.98 -17.58 -19.36
C VAL A 348 -5.78 -18.16 -20.77
N THR A 349 -6.29 -17.48 -21.79
CA THR A 349 -6.11 -17.88 -23.19
C THR A 349 -4.64 -17.90 -23.59
N LEU A 350 -3.87 -16.85 -23.25
CA LEU A 350 -2.42 -16.78 -23.54
C LEU A 350 -1.63 -17.85 -22.79
N ALA A 351 -1.99 -18.16 -21.54
CA ALA A 351 -1.33 -19.22 -20.77
C ALA A 351 -1.52 -20.60 -21.41
N ALA A 352 -2.69 -20.88 -21.95
CA ALA A 352 -3.01 -22.14 -22.61
C ALA A 352 -2.51 -22.24 -24.07
N ASP A 353 -2.16 -21.11 -24.71
CA ASP A 353 -1.83 -21.05 -26.12
C ASP A 353 -0.46 -21.67 -26.45
N GLU A 354 -0.47 -22.87 -27.03
CA GLU A 354 0.75 -23.61 -27.36
C GLU A 354 1.61 -22.98 -28.49
N LEU A 355 1.04 -22.02 -29.23
CA LEU A 355 1.78 -21.28 -30.25
C LEU A 355 2.68 -20.19 -29.66
N LEU A 356 2.49 -19.87 -28.36
CA LEU A 356 3.31 -18.89 -27.65
C LEU A 356 4.55 -19.53 -27.02
N THR A 357 5.57 -18.70 -26.82
CA THR A 357 6.77 -19.13 -26.08
C THR A 357 6.42 -19.49 -24.63
N PRO A 358 7.15 -20.46 -24.02
CA PRO A 358 6.95 -20.80 -22.61
C PRO A 358 7.03 -19.57 -21.68
N ALA A 359 7.91 -18.60 -21.99
CA ALA A 359 8.06 -17.36 -21.23
C ALA A 359 6.81 -16.48 -21.28
N ALA A 360 6.17 -16.30 -22.44
CA ALA A 360 4.94 -15.53 -22.57
C ALA A 360 3.78 -16.22 -21.85
N ARG A 361 3.65 -17.52 -21.97
CA ARG A 361 2.65 -18.34 -21.28
C ARG A 361 2.82 -18.24 -19.75
N PHE A 362 4.05 -18.38 -19.25
CA PHE A 362 4.37 -18.24 -17.84
C PHE A 362 4.09 -16.81 -17.33
N GLY A 363 4.49 -15.79 -18.11
CA GLY A 363 4.20 -14.39 -17.80
C GLY A 363 2.70 -14.12 -17.67
N SER A 364 1.88 -14.74 -18.52
CA SER A 364 0.41 -14.64 -18.45
C SER A 364 -0.15 -15.28 -17.17
N LEU A 365 0.36 -16.43 -16.74
CA LEU A 365 0.02 -17.04 -15.47
C LEU A 365 0.42 -16.14 -14.29
N MET A 366 1.64 -15.60 -14.31
CA MET A 366 2.10 -14.71 -13.24
C MET A 366 1.29 -13.42 -13.17
N ALA A 367 0.80 -12.91 -14.30
CA ALA A 367 -0.06 -11.73 -14.36
C ALA A 367 -1.42 -11.96 -13.68
N LEU A 368 -1.99 -13.17 -13.73
CA LEU A 368 -3.23 -13.52 -13.04
C LEU A 368 -3.15 -13.35 -11.51
N ARG A 369 -1.97 -13.39 -10.91
CA ARG A 369 -1.76 -13.16 -9.47
C ARG A 369 -2.13 -11.74 -9.04
N TYR A 370 -2.10 -10.80 -9.98
CA TYR A 370 -2.42 -9.39 -9.72
C TYR A 370 -3.88 -9.04 -10.03
N THR A 371 -4.68 -10.04 -10.39
CA THR A 371 -6.11 -9.85 -10.65
C THR A 371 -6.83 -9.44 -9.37
N PRO A 372 -7.54 -8.29 -9.38
CA PRO A 372 -8.22 -7.80 -8.18
C PRO A 372 -9.56 -8.49 -7.92
N SER A 373 -10.22 -8.94 -8.98
CA SER A 373 -11.54 -9.57 -8.91
C SER A 373 -11.48 -11.08 -9.17
N LYS A 374 -12.55 -11.79 -8.79
CA LYS A 374 -12.69 -13.22 -9.01
C LYS A 374 -12.64 -13.57 -10.50
N LEU A 375 -12.10 -14.75 -10.78
CA LEU A 375 -12.17 -15.28 -12.14
C LEU A 375 -13.63 -15.62 -12.51
N GLU A 376 -13.98 -15.36 -13.75
CA GLU A 376 -15.25 -15.85 -14.31
C GLU A 376 -15.22 -17.39 -14.35
N PRO A 377 -16.37 -18.05 -14.17
CA PRO A 377 -16.43 -19.52 -14.14
C PRO A 377 -15.74 -20.18 -15.34
N GLU A 378 -15.91 -19.62 -16.54
CA GLU A 378 -15.31 -20.11 -17.77
C GLU A 378 -13.77 -19.99 -17.77
N SER A 379 -13.25 -18.89 -17.24
CA SER A 379 -11.80 -18.67 -17.08
C SER A 379 -11.20 -19.61 -16.03
N LEU A 380 -11.93 -19.83 -14.92
CA LEU A 380 -11.52 -20.78 -13.90
C LEU A 380 -11.49 -22.19 -14.42
N ASP A 381 -12.56 -22.64 -15.09
CA ASP A 381 -12.64 -23.99 -15.67
C ASP A 381 -11.53 -24.20 -16.73
N ALA A 382 -11.32 -23.24 -17.62
CA ALA A 382 -10.25 -23.32 -18.63
C ALA A 382 -8.85 -23.42 -18.01
N LEU A 383 -8.58 -22.69 -16.92
CA LEU A 383 -7.29 -22.75 -16.24
C LEU A 383 -7.10 -24.08 -15.48
N LEU A 384 -8.17 -24.61 -14.91
CA LEU A 384 -8.17 -25.93 -14.28
C LEU A 384 -7.98 -27.04 -15.31
N ASP A 385 -8.69 -26.98 -16.43
CA ASP A 385 -8.53 -27.93 -17.53
C ASP A 385 -7.09 -27.92 -18.06
N PHE A 386 -6.53 -26.72 -18.28
CA PHE A 386 -5.12 -26.58 -18.64
C PHE A 386 -4.20 -27.21 -17.60
N SER A 387 -4.44 -26.98 -16.31
CA SER A 387 -3.65 -27.56 -15.23
C SER A 387 -3.74 -29.09 -15.16
N ASN A 388 -4.79 -29.70 -15.70
CA ASN A 388 -5.05 -31.15 -15.67
C ASN A 388 -4.66 -31.87 -16.96
N LEU A 389 -4.14 -31.17 -17.97
CA LEU A 389 -3.69 -31.83 -19.20
C LEU A 389 -2.64 -32.90 -18.90
N SER A 390 -2.75 -34.02 -19.59
CA SER A 390 -1.78 -35.13 -19.58
C SER A 390 -0.97 -35.14 -20.88
N ASN A 391 0.18 -35.82 -20.85
CA ASN A 391 1.06 -35.97 -22.01
C ASN A 391 1.64 -34.65 -22.57
N LEU A 392 1.83 -33.66 -21.70
CA LEU A 392 2.51 -32.43 -22.04
C LEU A 392 4.03 -32.64 -22.16
N SER A 393 4.68 -31.73 -22.90
CA SER A 393 6.14 -31.58 -22.81
C SER A 393 6.56 -31.18 -21.39
N GLU A 394 7.85 -31.30 -21.07
CA GLU A 394 8.36 -30.88 -19.76
C GLU A 394 7.98 -29.42 -19.42
N ASP A 395 8.18 -28.50 -20.36
CA ASP A 395 7.77 -27.09 -20.19
C ASP A 395 6.26 -26.97 -20.01
N GLY A 396 5.47 -27.73 -20.77
CA GLY A 396 4.01 -27.76 -20.64
C GLY A 396 3.56 -28.24 -19.26
N GLN A 397 4.23 -29.28 -18.73
CA GLN A 397 3.94 -29.78 -17.38
C GLN A 397 4.27 -28.75 -16.31
N GLN A 398 5.41 -28.06 -16.42
CA GLN A 398 5.78 -26.99 -15.50
C GLN A 398 4.78 -25.83 -15.53
N LEU A 399 4.27 -25.47 -16.71
CA LEU A 399 3.23 -24.46 -16.85
C LEU A 399 1.89 -24.91 -16.23
N ALA A 400 1.51 -26.17 -16.46
CA ALA A 400 0.29 -26.75 -15.86
C ALA A 400 0.36 -26.78 -14.32
N ASP A 401 1.51 -27.13 -13.77
CA ASP A 401 1.76 -27.11 -12.33
C ASP A 401 1.74 -25.67 -11.78
N SER A 402 2.33 -24.71 -12.53
CA SER A 402 2.30 -23.30 -12.18
C SER A 402 0.88 -22.72 -12.21
N ALA A 403 0.05 -23.13 -13.16
CA ALA A 403 -1.36 -22.72 -13.24
C ALA A 403 -2.12 -23.10 -11.97
N LEU A 404 -1.91 -24.32 -11.46
CA LEU A 404 -2.57 -24.74 -10.21
C LEU A 404 -2.08 -23.93 -9.01
N MET A 405 -0.78 -23.61 -8.94
CA MET A 405 -0.23 -22.79 -7.86
C MET A 405 -0.75 -21.33 -7.91
N VAL A 406 -0.87 -20.76 -9.11
CA VAL A 406 -1.41 -19.41 -9.32
C VAL A 406 -2.88 -19.35 -8.91
N LEU A 407 -3.67 -20.39 -9.19
CA LEU A 407 -5.04 -20.47 -8.69
C LEU A 407 -5.12 -20.35 -7.17
N GLY A 408 -4.17 -20.93 -6.44
CA GLY A 408 -4.09 -20.75 -4.99
C GLY A 408 -3.89 -19.28 -4.57
N GLU A 409 -3.03 -18.54 -5.27
CA GLU A 409 -2.82 -17.12 -5.01
C GLU A 409 -4.04 -16.27 -5.41
N VAL A 410 -4.69 -16.60 -6.53
CA VAL A 410 -5.94 -15.96 -6.94
C VAL A 410 -7.02 -16.20 -5.87
N ALA A 411 -7.18 -17.44 -5.37
CA ALA A 411 -8.12 -17.74 -4.30
C ALA A 411 -7.90 -16.87 -3.07
N ARG A 412 -6.65 -16.71 -2.65
CA ARG A 412 -6.28 -15.84 -1.52
C ARG A 412 -6.61 -14.38 -1.78
N ASN A 413 -6.18 -13.85 -2.94
CA ASN A 413 -6.31 -12.41 -3.25
C ASN A 413 -7.77 -11.98 -3.45
N THR A 414 -8.61 -12.89 -3.94
CA THR A 414 -10.02 -12.59 -4.24
C THR A 414 -11.01 -13.19 -3.22
N GLU A 415 -10.53 -13.91 -2.20
CA GLU A 415 -11.35 -14.67 -1.24
C GLU A 415 -12.37 -15.58 -1.95
N ASP A 416 -11.93 -16.24 -3.03
CA ASP A 416 -12.83 -17.04 -3.84
C ASP A 416 -12.90 -18.49 -3.38
N GLY A 417 -13.91 -18.80 -2.56
CA GLY A 417 -14.18 -20.15 -2.08
C GLY A 417 -14.50 -21.16 -3.21
N ALA A 418 -14.92 -20.70 -4.40
CA ALA A 418 -15.10 -21.60 -5.53
C ALA A 418 -13.76 -22.13 -6.04
N VAL A 419 -12.74 -21.27 -6.12
CA VAL A 419 -11.37 -21.69 -6.46
C VAL A 419 -10.83 -22.65 -5.41
N THR A 420 -10.95 -22.32 -4.12
CA THR A 420 -10.54 -23.22 -3.01
C THR A 420 -11.21 -24.59 -3.12
N SER A 421 -12.50 -24.64 -3.41
CA SER A 421 -13.24 -25.90 -3.60
C SER A 421 -12.69 -26.72 -4.76
N ARG A 422 -12.33 -26.07 -5.87
CA ARG A 422 -11.70 -26.76 -7.03
C ARG A 422 -10.29 -27.25 -6.71
N LEU A 423 -9.49 -26.51 -5.97
CA LEU A 423 -8.17 -26.96 -5.49
C LEU A 423 -8.28 -28.16 -4.56
N THR A 424 -9.26 -28.15 -3.67
CA THR A 424 -9.59 -29.28 -2.79
C THR A 424 -9.96 -30.53 -3.59
N GLN A 425 -10.77 -30.37 -4.64
CA GLN A 425 -11.10 -31.45 -5.57
C GLN A 425 -9.85 -31.97 -6.30
N ALA A 426 -8.99 -31.07 -6.80
CA ALA A 426 -7.74 -31.43 -7.48
C ALA A 426 -6.81 -32.24 -6.57
N LEU A 427 -6.72 -31.89 -5.29
CA LEU A 427 -5.96 -32.66 -4.30
C LEU A 427 -6.58 -34.06 -4.08
N SER A 428 -7.90 -34.14 -3.89
CA SER A 428 -8.59 -35.38 -3.59
C SER A 428 -8.57 -36.38 -4.75
N THR A 429 -8.55 -35.89 -6.00
CA THR A 429 -8.54 -36.72 -7.22
C THR A 429 -7.14 -36.95 -7.78
N ALA A 430 -6.09 -36.43 -7.14
CA ALA A 430 -4.72 -36.53 -7.61
C ALA A 430 -4.23 -37.98 -7.77
N ALA A 431 -3.90 -38.39 -8.99
CA ALA A 431 -3.51 -39.76 -9.31
C ALA A 431 -2.09 -40.13 -8.83
N SER A 432 -1.22 -39.15 -8.57
CA SER A 432 0.16 -39.33 -8.15
C SER A 432 0.55 -38.46 -6.98
N ASP A 433 1.60 -38.87 -6.24
CA ASP A 433 2.14 -38.05 -5.16
C ASP A 433 2.69 -36.71 -5.66
N GLN A 434 3.30 -36.68 -6.86
CA GLN A 434 3.74 -35.41 -7.47
C GLN A 434 2.56 -34.44 -7.63
N ARG A 435 1.43 -34.91 -8.17
CA ARG A 435 0.24 -34.07 -8.33
C ARG A 435 -0.34 -33.63 -6.99
N ARG A 436 -0.30 -34.51 -5.96
CA ARG A 436 -0.69 -34.14 -4.60
C ARG A 436 0.17 -33.02 -4.03
N LEU A 437 1.48 -33.09 -4.25
CA LEU A 437 2.41 -32.04 -3.79
C LEU A 437 2.10 -30.67 -4.41
N ILE A 438 1.80 -30.63 -5.71
CA ILE A 438 1.42 -29.37 -6.38
C ILE A 438 0.09 -28.84 -5.84
N ALA A 439 -0.92 -29.70 -5.69
CA ALA A 439 -2.22 -29.29 -5.14
C ALA A 439 -2.11 -28.81 -3.68
N LEU A 440 -1.26 -29.46 -2.86
CA LEU A 440 -0.97 -29.00 -1.49
C LEU A 440 -0.28 -27.62 -1.49
N ASN A 441 0.64 -27.36 -2.44
CA ASN A 441 1.24 -26.04 -2.60
C ASN A 441 0.19 -24.98 -2.99
N ALA A 442 -0.72 -25.33 -3.90
CA ALA A 442 -1.79 -24.42 -4.29
C ALA A 442 -2.72 -24.08 -3.12
N LEU A 443 -3.08 -25.06 -2.31
CA LEU A 443 -3.88 -24.86 -1.08
C LEU A 443 -3.12 -24.06 0.00
N ALA A 444 -1.79 -24.28 0.10
CA ALA A 444 -0.94 -23.46 0.96
C ALA A 444 -0.93 -21.98 0.52
N ASN A 445 -0.90 -21.74 -0.80
CA ASN A 445 -1.02 -20.39 -1.35
C ASN A 445 -2.40 -19.77 -1.10
N ALA A 446 -3.47 -20.56 -1.18
CA ALA A 446 -4.83 -20.10 -0.87
C ALA A 446 -4.97 -19.66 0.59
N GLY A 447 -4.39 -20.42 1.52
CA GLY A 447 -4.40 -20.08 2.95
C GLY A 447 -5.81 -20.10 3.59
N ASP A 448 -6.75 -20.79 2.96
CA ASP A 448 -8.15 -20.82 3.39
C ASP A 448 -8.34 -21.77 4.57
N GLU A 449 -8.89 -21.26 5.67
CA GLU A 449 -9.10 -22.03 6.91
C GLU A 449 -10.06 -23.21 6.74
N THR A 450 -10.96 -23.16 5.77
CA THR A 450 -11.90 -24.27 5.49
C THR A 450 -11.19 -25.54 5.01
N THR A 451 -9.93 -25.43 4.57
CA THR A 451 -9.11 -26.55 4.10
C THR A 451 -8.38 -27.29 5.22
N VAL A 452 -8.35 -26.74 6.45
CA VAL A 452 -7.61 -27.31 7.59
C VAL A 452 -7.95 -28.76 7.87
N PRO A 453 -9.22 -29.19 7.89
CA PRO A 453 -9.55 -30.60 8.10
C PRO A 453 -8.95 -31.53 7.04
N LEU A 454 -9.09 -31.17 5.76
CA LEU A 454 -8.53 -31.94 4.65
C LEU A 454 -7.00 -32.01 4.73
N LEU A 455 -6.32 -30.89 4.95
CA LEU A 455 -4.87 -30.87 5.12
C LEU A 455 -4.43 -31.75 6.30
N GLY A 456 -5.24 -31.77 7.36
CA GLY A 456 -5.05 -32.68 8.52
C GLY A 456 -5.05 -34.15 8.14
N ASP A 457 -5.95 -34.59 7.25
CA ASP A 457 -5.99 -35.98 6.75
C ASP A 457 -4.68 -36.36 6.03
N TYR A 458 -4.11 -35.44 5.25
CA TYR A 458 -2.85 -35.66 4.54
C TYR A 458 -1.61 -35.71 5.45
N LEU A 459 -1.71 -35.31 6.72
CA LEU A 459 -0.64 -35.53 7.71
C LEU A 459 -0.44 -37.03 8.02
N SER A 460 -1.40 -37.87 7.66
CA SER A 460 -1.34 -39.33 7.80
C SER A 460 -0.99 -40.06 6.50
N ALA A 461 -0.69 -39.34 5.41
CA ALA A 461 -0.35 -39.95 4.11
C ALA A 461 0.85 -40.91 4.22
N GLY A 462 0.86 -41.98 3.42
CA GLY A 462 1.96 -42.95 3.40
C GLY A 462 3.32 -42.34 3.03
N ASN A 463 3.34 -41.38 2.12
CA ASN A 463 4.55 -40.68 1.69
C ASN A 463 4.92 -39.54 2.64
N ALA A 464 6.14 -39.60 3.22
CA ALA A 464 6.64 -38.59 4.18
C ALA A 464 6.76 -37.19 3.56
N THR A 465 7.05 -37.07 2.25
CA THR A 465 7.11 -35.77 1.56
C THR A 465 5.73 -35.15 1.45
N VAL A 466 4.69 -35.95 1.18
CA VAL A 466 3.29 -35.48 1.15
C VAL A 466 2.87 -34.99 2.54
N ARG A 467 3.22 -35.75 3.61
CA ARG A 467 2.96 -35.31 5.01
C ARG A 467 3.65 -33.99 5.33
N ALA A 468 4.92 -33.87 4.95
CA ALA A 468 5.70 -32.65 5.18
C ALA A 468 5.05 -31.45 4.46
N ARG A 469 4.62 -31.62 3.21
CA ARG A 469 3.98 -30.56 2.43
C ARG A 469 2.63 -30.17 3.02
N ALA A 470 1.83 -31.12 3.54
CA ALA A 470 0.59 -30.83 4.26
C ALA A 470 0.85 -30.01 5.54
N ALA A 471 1.94 -30.32 6.27
CA ALA A 471 2.34 -29.54 7.43
C ALA A 471 2.78 -28.11 7.04
N GLU A 472 3.52 -27.94 5.95
CA GLU A 472 3.89 -26.62 5.43
C GLU A 472 2.65 -25.80 5.04
N ALA A 473 1.65 -26.43 4.39
CA ALA A 473 0.39 -25.80 4.03
C ALA A 473 -0.38 -25.30 5.26
N LEU A 474 -0.52 -26.14 6.29
CA LEU A 474 -1.13 -25.76 7.57
C LEU A 474 -0.41 -24.58 8.25
N GLY A 475 0.91 -24.48 8.08
CA GLY A 475 1.70 -23.37 8.60
C GLY A 475 1.30 -21.99 8.07
N GLY A 476 0.70 -21.93 6.89
CA GLY A 476 0.16 -20.69 6.29
C GLY A 476 -1.22 -20.29 6.81
N ILE A 477 -1.89 -21.14 7.62
CA ILE A 477 -3.27 -20.94 8.08
C ILE A 477 -3.28 -20.67 9.58
N PRO A 478 -3.46 -19.40 10.05
CA PRO A 478 -3.26 -19.01 11.44
C PRO A 478 -4.45 -19.37 12.35
N THR A 479 -4.81 -20.65 12.41
CA THR A 479 -5.90 -21.13 13.27
C THR A 479 -5.39 -22.02 14.42
N ALA A 480 -6.13 -22.06 15.54
CA ALA A 480 -5.80 -22.95 16.66
C ALA A 480 -5.80 -24.42 16.24
N GLN A 481 -6.70 -24.81 15.33
CA GLN A 481 -6.78 -26.18 14.82
C GLN A 481 -5.54 -26.54 13.98
N ALA A 482 -5.07 -25.64 13.10
CA ALA A 482 -3.85 -25.87 12.32
C ALA A 482 -2.63 -26.00 13.25
N ARG A 483 -2.51 -25.15 14.28
CA ARG A 483 -1.45 -25.25 15.29
C ARG A 483 -1.44 -26.60 16.00
N ALA A 484 -2.61 -27.04 16.49
CA ALA A 484 -2.72 -28.31 17.18
C ALA A 484 -2.31 -29.49 16.27
N LEU A 485 -2.70 -29.48 15.01
CA LEU A 485 -2.29 -30.47 14.02
C LEU A 485 -0.77 -30.48 13.80
N LEU A 486 -0.16 -29.30 13.68
CA LEU A 486 1.29 -29.15 13.54
C LEU A 486 2.05 -29.65 14.78
N GLN A 487 1.58 -29.30 15.98
CA GLN A 487 2.15 -29.79 17.25
C GLN A 487 2.11 -31.32 17.32
N GLY A 488 1.02 -31.92 16.87
CA GLY A 488 0.88 -33.37 16.77
C GLY A 488 1.94 -34.04 15.88
N GLN A 489 2.50 -33.32 14.91
CA GLN A 489 3.55 -33.85 14.02
C GLN A 489 4.97 -33.81 14.62
N LEU A 490 5.16 -33.21 15.77
CA LEU A 490 6.48 -33.11 16.44
C LEU A 490 6.89 -34.37 17.20
N GLN A 491 6.12 -35.42 17.17
CA GLN A 491 6.40 -36.68 17.87
C GLN A 491 7.63 -37.40 17.25
N ASP A 492 8.42 -38.05 18.09
CA ASP A 492 9.67 -38.73 17.68
C ASP A 492 9.46 -39.86 16.65
N GLY A 493 8.27 -40.45 16.60
CA GLY A 493 7.89 -41.44 15.60
C GLY A 493 7.73 -40.89 14.17
N ASN A 494 7.63 -39.57 14.00
CA ASN A 494 7.52 -38.95 12.69
C ASN A 494 8.90 -38.76 12.02
N PRO A 495 8.98 -38.94 10.71
CA PRO A 495 10.21 -38.68 9.96
C PRO A 495 10.74 -37.26 10.18
N PRO A 496 12.09 -37.08 10.21
CA PRO A 496 12.69 -35.75 10.42
C PRO A 496 12.18 -34.67 9.48
N VAL A 497 11.88 -34.99 8.21
CA VAL A 497 11.34 -34.04 7.22
C VAL A 497 9.96 -33.52 7.63
N VAL A 498 9.10 -34.37 8.21
CA VAL A 498 7.76 -34.00 8.66
C VAL A 498 7.85 -33.11 9.90
N ARG A 499 8.69 -33.50 10.87
CA ARG A 499 8.94 -32.72 12.10
C ARG A 499 9.52 -31.34 11.76
N ALA A 500 10.46 -31.29 10.81
CA ALA A 500 11.05 -30.03 10.34
C ALA A 500 10.00 -29.12 9.67
N ALA A 501 9.13 -29.67 8.82
CA ALA A 501 8.05 -28.93 8.18
C ALA A 501 7.03 -28.39 9.22
N ALA A 502 6.68 -29.20 10.20
CA ALA A 502 5.79 -28.78 11.28
C ALA A 502 6.38 -27.63 12.13
N LEU A 503 7.69 -27.68 12.43
CA LEU A 503 8.40 -26.59 13.11
C LEU A 503 8.41 -25.30 12.28
N GLN A 504 8.67 -25.40 10.98
CA GLN A 504 8.59 -24.26 10.06
C GLN A 504 7.18 -23.67 10.00
N GLY A 505 6.16 -24.53 9.97
CA GLY A 505 4.76 -24.11 10.02
C GLY A 505 4.42 -23.36 11.30
N LEU A 506 4.82 -23.90 12.46
CA LEU A 506 4.63 -23.23 13.76
C LEU A 506 5.37 -21.90 13.84
N GLY A 507 6.56 -21.80 13.27
CA GLY A 507 7.32 -20.55 13.22
C GLY A 507 6.62 -19.40 12.49
N LYS A 508 5.68 -19.71 11.57
CA LYS A 508 4.87 -18.71 10.84
C LYS A 508 3.63 -18.25 11.62
N GLN A 509 3.29 -18.93 12.71
CA GLN A 509 2.08 -18.64 13.51
C GLN A 509 2.44 -17.86 14.78
N SER A 510 1.45 -17.15 15.34
CA SER A 510 1.61 -16.54 16.66
C SER A 510 1.50 -17.62 17.73
N LEU A 511 2.60 -17.88 18.43
CA LEU A 511 2.69 -18.86 19.50
C LEU A 511 2.62 -18.18 20.87
N ASP A 512 2.08 -18.87 21.88
CA ASP A 512 2.20 -18.41 23.26
C ASP A 512 3.55 -18.82 23.89
N ALA A 513 3.85 -18.30 25.08
CA ALA A 513 5.13 -18.56 25.74
C ALA A 513 5.37 -20.05 26.04
N SER A 514 4.31 -20.82 26.31
CA SER A 514 4.42 -22.25 26.58
C SER A 514 4.69 -23.06 25.32
N GLU A 515 4.07 -22.67 24.20
CA GLU A 515 4.31 -23.26 22.89
C GLU A 515 5.75 -22.98 22.43
N VAL A 516 6.22 -21.72 22.59
CA VAL A 516 7.61 -21.34 22.28
C VAL A 516 8.61 -22.13 23.13
N ALA A 517 8.37 -22.24 24.44
CA ALA A 517 9.23 -23.02 25.34
C ALA A 517 9.29 -24.51 24.92
N ALA A 518 8.18 -25.07 24.44
CA ALA A 518 8.13 -26.44 23.95
C ALA A 518 8.98 -26.68 22.69
N LEU A 519 9.20 -25.65 21.85
CA LEU A 519 10.04 -25.76 20.66
C LEU A 519 11.54 -25.83 21.00
N THR A 520 11.96 -25.33 22.15
CA THR A 520 13.38 -25.28 22.55
C THR A 520 14.02 -26.69 22.62
N ARG A 521 13.26 -27.72 23.00
CA ARG A 521 13.79 -29.10 23.07
C ARG A 521 14.32 -29.62 21.73
N PHE A 522 13.77 -29.09 20.60
CA PHE A 522 14.17 -29.53 19.25
C PHE A 522 15.46 -28.89 18.76
N THR A 523 16.10 -28.02 19.56
CA THR A 523 17.44 -27.50 19.28
C THR A 523 18.56 -28.39 19.83
N ALA A 524 18.22 -29.43 20.62
CA ALA A 524 19.17 -30.31 21.26
C ALA A 524 20.09 -31.04 20.25
N PRO A 525 21.37 -31.32 20.61
CA PRO A 525 22.34 -31.97 19.70
C PRO A 525 21.92 -33.35 19.18
N GLU A 526 21.07 -34.05 19.92
CA GLU A 526 20.54 -35.39 19.61
C GLU A 526 19.54 -35.36 18.48
N GLU A 527 18.93 -34.22 18.20
CA GLU A 527 17.96 -34.06 17.14
C GLU A 527 18.65 -34.02 15.76
N PRO A 528 18.00 -34.57 14.71
CA PRO A 528 18.51 -34.45 13.34
C PRO A 528 18.75 -33.00 12.94
N LEU A 529 19.81 -32.75 12.18
CA LEU A 529 20.21 -31.40 11.79
C LEU A 529 19.09 -30.58 11.12
N THR A 530 18.26 -31.21 10.31
CA THR A 530 17.09 -30.57 9.67
C THR A 530 16.07 -30.09 10.69
N VAL A 531 15.79 -30.90 11.71
CA VAL A 531 14.86 -30.59 12.79
C VAL A 531 15.42 -29.42 13.62
N ARG A 532 16.70 -29.50 14.02
CA ARG A 532 17.37 -28.42 14.78
C ARG A 532 17.32 -27.08 14.05
N ARG A 533 17.66 -27.08 12.74
CA ARG A 533 17.63 -25.86 11.93
C ARG A 533 16.22 -25.26 11.86
N SER A 534 15.19 -26.09 11.67
CA SER A 534 13.80 -25.63 11.63
C SER A 534 13.34 -25.12 13.00
N ALA A 535 13.76 -25.75 14.11
CA ALA A 535 13.46 -25.27 15.45
C ALA A 535 14.09 -23.91 15.74
N ILE A 536 15.38 -23.75 15.39
CA ILE A 536 16.09 -22.47 15.53
C ILE A 536 15.42 -21.37 14.70
N ALA A 537 15.03 -21.67 13.46
CA ALA A 537 14.33 -20.73 12.59
C ALA A 537 12.94 -20.36 13.15
N ALA A 538 12.19 -21.33 13.66
CA ALA A 538 10.89 -21.09 14.29
C ALA A 538 11.02 -20.20 15.54
N LEU A 539 11.98 -20.49 16.43
CA LEU A 539 12.27 -19.65 17.62
C LEU A 539 12.72 -18.24 17.23
N ALA A 540 13.59 -18.12 16.21
CA ALA A 540 14.03 -16.82 15.73
C ALA A 540 12.87 -15.97 15.19
N ALA A 541 11.90 -16.57 14.53
CA ALA A 541 10.69 -15.89 14.06
C ALA A 541 9.83 -15.35 15.24
N GLN A 542 9.86 -16.03 16.40
CA GLN A 542 9.12 -15.63 17.61
C GLN A 542 9.87 -14.59 18.46
N LYS A 543 11.14 -14.28 18.18
CA LYS A 543 12.00 -13.43 19.03
C LYS A 543 11.38 -12.07 19.34
N LYS A 544 10.63 -11.46 18.42
CA LYS A 544 10.01 -10.14 18.64
C LYS A 544 8.91 -10.20 19.72
N ALA A 545 8.11 -11.25 19.70
CA ALA A 545 7.01 -11.45 20.66
C ALA A 545 7.52 -12.09 21.98
N HIS A 546 8.59 -12.89 21.90
CA HIS A 546 9.14 -13.70 22.98
C HIS A 546 10.66 -13.45 23.10
N PRO A 547 11.12 -12.31 23.70
CA PRO A 547 12.54 -11.98 23.82
C PRO A 547 13.35 -13.02 24.60
N GLU A 548 12.73 -13.81 25.46
CA GLU A 548 13.35 -14.89 26.27
C GLU A 548 14.03 -15.95 25.41
N VAL A 549 13.62 -16.16 24.16
CA VAL A 549 14.26 -17.12 23.23
C VAL A 549 15.69 -16.74 22.86
N GLU A 550 16.09 -15.50 23.08
CA GLU A 550 17.44 -15.02 22.72
C GLU A 550 18.55 -15.81 23.43
N GLY A 551 18.31 -16.25 24.68
CA GLY A 551 19.22 -17.11 25.42
C GLY A 551 19.46 -18.44 24.71
N THR A 552 18.40 -19.09 24.25
CA THR A 552 18.47 -20.37 23.51
C THR A 552 19.16 -20.20 22.13
N LEU A 553 19.00 -19.06 21.48
CA LEU A 553 19.59 -18.80 20.16
C LEU A 553 21.09 -18.48 20.20
N LYS A 554 21.65 -18.12 21.38
CA LYS A 554 23.07 -17.79 21.59
C LYS A 554 23.91 -18.97 22.09
N GLY A 555 23.31 -19.99 22.67
CA GLY A 555 23.94 -21.22 23.16
C GLY A 555 23.99 -22.29 22.09
#